data_d567c63172dda3e0275420217789e3e3
#
_entry.id   d567c63172dda3e0275420217789e3e3
#
_cell.length_a   1.000
_cell.length_b   1.000
_cell.length_c   1.000
_cell.angle_alpha   90.00
_cell.angle_beta   90.00
_cell.angle_gamma   90.00
#
_symmetry.space_group_name_H-M   'P 1'
#
loop_
_entity.id
_entity.type
_entity.pdbx_description
1 polymer ?
#
loop_
_entity_poly.entity_id
_entity_poly.type
_entity_poly.pdbx_seq_one_letter_code
_entity_poly.pdbx_strand_id
1 'polypeptide(L)'
;MDKCVICWVYGQVQGVGFRYFIQQEALRLGIRGYARNLDDGSVEVVACGEDEAVEKLLAWLKAGGPRSARVDKVLAEPHQPEKAWNDFSIRY
;
A
#
# COMPACT_ATOMS: atom_id res chain seq x y z
N MET A 1 18.75 2.54 -2.19
CA MET A 1 18.44 1.70 -3.35
C MET A 1 16.95 1.49 -3.46
N ASP A 2 16.40 1.58 -4.66
CA ASP A 2 14.95 1.43 -4.83
C ASP A 2 14.55 -0.03 -4.85
N LYS A 3 13.36 -0.30 -4.32
CA LYS A 3 12.72 -1.61 -4.43
C LYS A 3 11.23 -1.45 -4.64
N CYS A 4 10.59 -2.50 -5.11
CA CYS A 4 9.14 -2.57 -5.23
C CYS A 4 8.64 -3.80 -4.49
N VAL A 5 7.51 -3.63 -3.81
CA VAL A 5 6.79 -4.74 -3.20
C VAL A 5 5.35 -4.68 -3.64
N ILE A 6 4.69 -5.84 -3.65
CA ILE A 6 3.25 -5.92 -3.75
C ILE A 6 2.75 -6.50 -2.44
N CYS A 7 1.69 -5.91 -1.89
CA CYS A 7 1.11 -6.46 -0.67
C CYS A 7 -0.41 -6.45 -0.75
N TRP A 8 -0.99 -7.36 0.04
CA TRP A 8 -2.44 -7.48 0.17
C TRP A 8 -2.79 -7.29 1.63
N VAL A 9 -3.73 -6.38 1.87
CA VAL A 9 -4.13 -5.98 3.23
C VAL A 9 -5.53 -6.49 3.46
N TYR A 10 -5.73 -7.27 4.53
CA TYR A 10 -6.98 -7.90 4.88
C TYR A 10 -7.53 -7.32 6.17
N GLY A 11 -8.84 -7.24 6.26
CA GLY A 11 -9.52 -6.72 7.43
C GLY A 11 -10.67 -5.81 7.01
N GLN A 12 -11.01 -4.85 7.86
CA GLN A 12 -11.98 -3.82 7.54
C GLN A 12 -11.26 -2.66 6.85
N VAL A 13 -10.97 -2.86 5.55
CA VAL A 13 -10.09 -1.96 4.80
C VAL A 13 -10.78 -1.35 3.56
N GLN A 14 -12.00 -1.75 3.25
CA GLN A 14 -12.77 -1.14 2.16
C GLN A 14 -13.91 -0.31 2.75
N GLY A 15 -14.27 0.78 2.05
CA GLY A 15 -15.38 1.63 2.47
C GLY A 15 -15.07 2.58 3.61
N VAL A 16 -13.80 2.70 4.00
CA VAL A 16 -13.37 3.55 5.12
C VAL A 16 -12.31 4.56 4.71
N GLY A 17 -12.16 4.81 3.40
CA GLY A 17 -11.15 5.74 2.90
C GLY A 17 -9.74 5.19 2.97
N PHE A 18 -9.60 3.88 3.08
CA PHE A 18 -8.30 3.24 3.30
C PHE A 18 -7.30 3.54 2.18
N ARG A 19 -7.75 3.42 0.91
CA ARG A 19 -6.88 3.69 -0.24
C ARG A 19 -6.39 5.15 -0.23
N TYR A 20 -7.23 6.07 0.16
CA TYR A 20 -6.86 7.49 0.27
C TYR A 20 -5.77 7.67 1.33
N PHE A 21 -5.94 7.06 2.50
CA PHE A 21 -4.94 7.18 3.58
C PHE A 21 -3.62 6.54 3.19
N ILE A 22 -3.66 5.40 2.49
CA ILE A 22 -2.42 4.79 1.96
C ILE A 22 -1.74 5.74 0.99
N GLN A 23 -2.51 6.35 0.08
CA GLN A 23 -1.96 7.30 -0.88
C GLN A 23 -1.27 8.47 -0.18
N GLN A 24 -1.90 9.04 0.83
CA GLN A 24 -1.31 10.16 1.56
C GLN A 24 -0.01 9.76 2.25
N GLU A 25 0.01 8.61 2.88
CA GLU A 25 1.22 8.12 3.54
C GLU A 25 2.31 7.80 2.53
N ALA A 26 1.95 7.18 1.41
CA ALA A 26 2.90 6.86 0.36
C ALA A 26 3.53 8.13 -0.23
N LEU A 27 2.71 9.14 -0.52
CA LEU A 27 3.22 10.41 -1.05
C LEU A 27 4.15 11.09 -0.06
N ARG A 28 3.81 11.05 1.23
CA ARG A 28 4.66 11.62 2.28
C ARG A 28 6.03 10.95 2.32
N LEU A 29 6.08 9.65 2.03
CA LEU A 29 7.32 8.86 2.05
C LEU A 29 8.04 8.85 0.69
N GLY A 30 7.48 9.49 -0.33
CA GLY A 30 8.07 9.48 -1.66
C GLY A 30 7.91 8.16 -2.40
N ILE A 31 6.87 7.40 -2.05
CA ILE A 31 6.60 6.08 -2.64
C ILE A 31 5.70 6.24 -3.86
N ARG A 32 5.95 5.43 -4.89
CA ARG A 32 5.17 5.37 -6.11
C ARG A 32 4.47 4.01 -6.21
N GLY A 33 3.37 3.96 -6.94
CA GLY A 33 2.62 2.73 -7.12
C GLY A 33 1.13 2.96 -7.13
N TYR A 34 0.37 2.06 -6.49
CA TYR A 34 -1.09 2.21 -6.45
C TYR A 34 -1.70 1.41 -5.29
N ALA A 35 -2.95 1.75 -4.97
CA ALA A 35 -3.79 0.98 -4.07
C ALA A 35 -5.10 0.68 -4.77
N ARG A 36 -5.57 -0.57 -4.70
CA ARG A 36 -6.76 -1.03 -5.40
C ARG A 36 -7.55 -1.99 -4.53
N ASN A 37 -8.88 -1.80 -4.48
CA ASN A 37 -9.76 -2.76 -3.84
C ASN A 37 -9.88 -4.01 -4.69
N LEU A 38 -9.82 -5.18 -4.06
CA LEU A 38 -10.06 -6.45 -4.72
C LEU A 38 -11.43 -6.99 -4.34
N ASP A 39 -11.91 -7.95 -5.12
CA ASP A 39 -13.27 -8.51 -4.97
C ASP A 39 -13.44 -9.28 -3.65
N ASP A 40 -12.34 -9.78 -3.09
CA ASP A 40 -12.40 -10.54 -1.84
C ASP A 40 -12.43 -9.67 -0.59
N GLY A 41 -12.49 -8.34 -0.77
CA GLY A 41 -12.53 -7.40 0.34
C GLY A 41 -11.17 -6.88 0.76
N SER A 42 -10.09 -7.42 0.19
CA SER A 42 -8.74 -6.94 0.50
C SER A 42 -8.39 -5.71 -0.33
N VAL A 43 -7.27 -5.07 0.03
CA VAL A 43 -6.71 -3.97 -0.74
C VAL A 43 -5.33 -4.39 -1.21
N GLU A 44 -5.10 -4.30 -2.52
CA GLU A 44 -3.80 -4.58 -3.14
C GLU A 44 -3.01 -3.29 -3.22
N VAL A 45 -1.76 -3.33 -2.78
CA VAL A 45 -0.88 -2.16 -2.79
C VAL A 45 0.42 -2.53 -3.50
N VAL A 46 0.78 -1.76 -4.51
CA VAL A 46 2.13 -1.81 -5.09
C VAL A 46 2.87 -0.57 -4.59
N ALA A 47 4.03 -0.78 -4.00
CA ALA A 47 4.81 0.31 -3.41
C ALA A 47 6.25 0.22 -3.91
N CYS A 48 6.69 1.26 -4.60
CA CYS A 48 8.03 1.37 -5.15
C CYS A 48 8.71 2.64 -4.62
N GLY A 49 9.94 2.51 -4.19
CA GLY A 49 10.70 3.63 -3.66
C GLY A 49 11.95 3.14 -2.95
N GLU A 50 12.57 4.04 -2.19
CA GLU A 50 13.74 3.65 -1.41
C GLU A 50 13.39 2.58 -0.39
N ASP A 51 14.34 1.70 -0.11
CA ASP A 51 14.14 0.57 0.81
C ASP A 51 13.54 1.02 2.13
N GLU A 52 14.11 2.07 2.74
CA GLU A 52 13.62 2.54 4.03
C GLU A 52 12.19 3.08 3.96
N ALA A 53 11.85 3.78 2.88
CA ALA A 53 10.50 4.32 2.71
C ALA A 53 9.47 3.19 2.57
N VAL A 54 9.79 2.19 1.75
CA VAL A 54 8.90 1.04 1.55
C VAL A 54 8.72 0.28 2.85
N GLU A 55 9.80 0.08 3.62
CA GLU A 55 9.71 -0.60 4.92
C GLU A 55 8.84 0.18 5.91
N LYS A 56 8.94 1.52 5.90
CA LYS A 56 8.09 2.35 6.77
C LYS A 56 6.62 2.22 6.42
N LEU A 57 6.29 2.17 5.13
CA LEU A 57 4.90 1.99 4.71
C LEU A 57 4.39 0.63 5.15
N LEU A 58 5.17 -0.44 4.95
CA LEU A 58 4.77 -1.77 5.38
C LEU A 58 4.59 -1.86 6.89
N ALA A 59 5.50 -1.25 7.65
CA ALA A 59 5.40 -1.22 9.11
C ALA A 59 4.13 -0.49 9.57
N TRP A 60 3.80 0.61 8.92
CA TRP A 60 2.58 1.37 9.21
C TRP A 60 1.33 0.53 8.95
N LEU A 61 1.30 -0.18 7.83
CA LEU A 61 0.17 -1.08 7.51
C LEU A 61 0.06 -2.20 8.54
N LYS A 62 1.17 -2.83 8.89
CA LYS A 62 1.19 -3.93 9.86
C LYS A 62 0.81 -3.48 11.26
N ALA A 63 1.08 -2.22 11.59
CA ALA A 63 0.71 -1.65 12.89
C ALA A 63 -0.77 -1.22 12.95
N GLY A 64 -1.52 -1.37 11.86
CA GLY A 64 -2.95 -1.10 11.86
C GLY A 64 -3.41 -0.07 10.83
N GLY A 65 -2.49 0.64 10.18
CA GLY A 65 -2.84 1.66 9.21
C GLY A 65 -3.58 2.84 9.82
N PRO A 66 -4.54 3.43 9.09
CA PRO A 66 -5.31 4.56 9.62
C PRO A 66 -6.32 4.10 10.67
N ARG A 67 -6.71 5.01 11.54
CA ARG A 67 -7.64 4.72 12.64
C ARG A 67 -9.01 4.24 12.17
N SER A 68 -9.43 4.66 10.99
CA SER A 68 -10.74 4.28 10.45
C SER A 68 -10.80 2.84 9.97
N ALA A 69 -9.66 2.18 9.86
CA ALA A 69 -9.58 0.83 9.34
C ALA A 69 -9.19 -0.15 10.44
N ARG A 70 -9.46 -1.43 10.18
CA ARG A 70 -8.95 -2.51 11.03
C ARG A 70 -8.18 -3.46 10.12
N VAL A 71 -6.86 -3.52 10.33
CA VAL A 71 -5.98 -4.39 9.56
C VAL A 71 -5.78 -5.67 10.35
N ASP A 72 -6.21 -6.79 9.76
CA ASP A 72 -6.06 -8.10 10.40
C ASP A 72 -4.80 -8.82 9.94
N LYS A 73 -4.40 -8.62 8.68
CA LYS A 73 -3.28 -9.32 8.11
C LYS A 73 -2.71 -8.54 6.94
N VAL A 74 -1.38 -8.54 6.80
CA VAL A 74 -0.68 -7.97 5.65
C VAL A 74 0.23 -9.04 5.08
N LEU A 75 0.07 -9.36 3.81
CA LEU A 75 0.97 -10.25 3.07
C LEU A 75 1.73 -9.40 2.08
N ALA A 76 3.05 -9.54 2.05
CA ALA A 76 3.89 -8.76 1.17
C ALA A 76 4.94 -9.64 0.52
N GLU A 77 5.27 -9.34 -0.73
CA GLU A 77 6.33 -10.04 -1.44
C GLU A 77 7.03 -9.10 -2.41
N PRO A 78 8.28 -9.42 -2.81
CA PRO A 78 8.97 -8.63 -3.82
C PRO A 78 8.18 -8.58 -5.12
N HIS A 79 8.28 -7.47 -5.83
CA HIS A 79 7.50 -7.24 -7.04
C HIS A 79 8.38 -6.59 -8.11
N GLN A 80 8.22 -7.05 -9.35
CA GLN A 80 8.84 -6.40 -10.49
C GLN A 80 7.72 -5.83 -11.37
N PRO A 81 7.49 -4.51 -11.33
CA PRO A 81 6.44 -3.91 -12.13
C PRO A 81 6.80 -3.93 -13.62
N GLU A 82 5.79 -4.02 -14.47
CA GLU A 82 5.98 -3.99 -15.91
C GLU A 82 6.45 -2.64 -16.42
N LYS A 83 6.18 -1.60 -15.66
CA LYS A 83 6.57 -0.22 -16.00
C LYS A 83 6.97 0.54 -14.74
N ALA A 84 7.73 1.62 -14.93
CA ALA A 84 8.07 2.51 -13.83
C ALA A 84 6.83 3.33 -13.43
N TRP A 85 6.64 3.51 -12.13
CA TRP A 85 5.58 4.32 -11.59
C TRP A 85 6.10 5.73 -11.31
N ASN A 86 5.33 6.75 -11.65
CA ASN A 86 5.71 8.14 -11.45
C ASN A 86 5.00 8.79 -10.27
N ASP A 87 3.90 8.20 -9.81
CA ASP A 87 3.10 8.72 -8.71
C ASP A 87 2.49 7.57 -7.93
N PHE A 88 1.70 7.89 -6.91
CA PHE A 88 0.90 6.90 -6.20
C PHE A 88 -0.57 7.19 -6.46
N SER A 89 -1.25 6.25 -7.10
CA SER A 89 -2.63 6.44 -7.54
C SER A 89 -3.58 5.50 -6.82
N ILE A 90 -4.84 5.90 -6.78
CA ILE A 90 -5.93 5.05 -6.31
C ILE A 90 -6.59 4.44 -7.55
N ARG A 91 -6.74 3.13 -7.54
CA ARG A 91 -7.36 2.40 -8.65
C ARG A 91 -8.71 1.83 -8.24
N TYR A 92 -9.56 1.71 -9.23
CA TYR A 92 -10.93 1.22 -9.04
C TYR A 92 -11.17 -0.12 -9.80
#